data_9780a696db3518f1d4de3202d33e2b29
#
_entry.id   9780a696db3518f1d4de3202d33e2b29
#
_cell.length_a   1.000
_cell.length_b   1.000
_cell.length_c   1.000
_cell.angle_alpha   90.00
_cell.angle_beta   90.00
_cell.angle_gamma   90.00
#
_symmetry.space_group_name_H-M   'P 1'
#
loop_
_entity.id
_entity.type
_entity.pdbx_description
1 polymer ?
#
loop_
_entity_poly.entity_id
_entity_poly.type
_entity_poly.pdbx_seq_one_letter_code
_entity_poly.pdbx_strand_id
1 'polypeptide(L)'
;MAEIFVLGGGTPTPTAERFGSSHALRIGDELLMFDCGPAATHKLVKAGLYPTQVDNLFFTHHHFDHNIDYPCFLLCRWDQAAGIGNDLNVYGPALTEEITSGLIGENGVFSADWRARVNHPLSQQIYVNRGGTLPRIPPNPQAKNVGEGEVAAGKNWQVTAAPAEHVQPWLDSLAYRVDTPDGSVVFTGDTQPCQSVVNLARDADMMLCMCWDDQEVM
;
A
#
# COMPACT_ATOMS: atom_id res chain seq x y z
N MET A 1 12.69 -5.70 16.13
CA MET A 1 12.81 -4.22 16.07
C MET A 1 11.98 -3.76 14.89
N ALA A 2 11.15 -2.74 15.09
CA ALA A 2 10.36 -2.13 14.03
C ALA A 2 11.19 -1.03 13.33
N GLU A 3 11.09 -0.92 12.01
CA GLU A 3 11.79 0.09 11.20
C GLU A 3 10.82 0.73 10.21
N ILE A 4 10.82 2.07 10.16
CA ILE A 4 9.97 2.87 9.27
C ILE A 4 10.81 3.38 8.10
N PHE A 5 10.27 3.23 6.89
CA PHE A 5 10.84 3.73 5.65
C PHE A 5 9.88 4.76 5.04
N VAL A 6 10.29 6.01 4.96
CA VAL A 6 9.55 7.05 4.24
C VAL A 6 9.95 6.96 2.76
N LEU A 7 9.13 6.30 1.96
CA LEU A 7 9.38 6.10 0.52
C LEU A 7 8.90 7.31 -0.30
N GLY A 8 7.87 7.99 0.18
CA GLY A 8 7.34 9.21 -0.41
C GLY A 8 6.69 10.08 0.65
N GLY A 9 7.08 11.33 0.71
CA GLY A 9 6.56 12.34 1.64
C GLY A 9 6.28 13.66 0.91
N GLY A 10 5.79 13.56 -0.30
CA GLY A 10 5.40 14.71 -1.12
C GLY A 10 3.88 14.88 -1.20
N THR A 11 3.46 15.90 -1.92
CA THR A 11 2.08 16.26 -2.22
C THR A 11 1.73 15.86 -3.67
N PRO A 12 0.51 16.10 -4.16
CA PRO A 12 0.17 15.95 -5.57
C PRO A 12 1.06 16.76 -6.53
N THR A 13 1.70 17.83 -6.03
CA THR A 13 2.63 18.63 -6.82
C THR A 13 4.03 18.02 -6.76
N PRO A 14 4.58 17.49 -7.87
CA PRO A 14 5.89 16.88 -7.86
C PRO A 14 6.99 17.92 -7.77
N THR A 15 8.01 17.63 -6.97
CA THR A 15 9.32 18.32 -7.02
C THR A 15 10.40 17.32 -7.40
N ALA A 16 11.63 17.80 -7.61
CA ALA A 16 12.75 16.91 -7.92
C ALA A 16 13.04 15.92 -6.77
N GLU A 17 12.75 16.32 -5.54
CA GLU A 17 13.08 15.59 -4.32
C GLU A 17 11.90 14.80 -3.75
N ARG A 18 10.65 15.24 -3.98
CA ARG A 18 9.45 14.70 -3.33
C ARG A 18 8.29 14.57 -4.29
N PHE A 19 7.62 13.43 -4.22
CA PHE A 19 6.36 13.23 -4.93
C PHE A 19 5.55 12.11 -4.28
N GLY A 20 4.27 12.38 -4.03
CA GLY A 20 3.27 11.45 -3.51
C GLY A 20 3.59 10.89 -2.14
N SER A 21 2.72 10.02 -1.66
CA SER A 21 2.78 9.38 -0.35
C SER A 21 3.04 7.88 -0.48
N SER A 22 4.00 7.37 0.28
CA SER A 22 4.20 5.94 0.48
C SER A 22 5.14 5.70 1.66
N HIS A 23 4.80 4.77 2.52
CA HIS A 23 5.59 4.39 3.68
C HIS A 23 5.66 2.87 3.79
N ALA A 24 6.74 2.35 4.34
CA ALA A 24 6.82 0.94 4.70
C ALA A 24 7.22 0.80 6.17
N LEU A 25 6.69 -0.22 6.83
CA LEU A 25 6.99 -0.57 8.21
C LEU A 25 7.43 -2.03 8.25
N ARG A 26 8.69 -2.27 8.59
CA ARG A 26 9.24 -3.61 8.79
C ARG A 26 9.15 -3.98 10.26
N ILE A 27 8.58 -5.15 10.56
CA ILE A 27 8.42 -5.70 11.90
C ILE A 27 8.93 -7.14 11.88
N GLY A 28 10.18 -7.35 12.28
CA GLY A 28 10.85 -8.63 12.09
C GLY A 28 10.98 -8.98 10.61
N ASP A 29 10.34 -10.08 10.20
CA ASP A 29 10.33 -10.56 8.81
C ASP A 29 9.11 -10.08 8.01
N GLU A 30 8.15 -9.40 8.65
CA GLU A 30 6.93 -8.90 8.01
C GLU A 30 7.13 -7.45 7.54
N LEU A 31 6.61 -7.14 6.35
CA LEU A 31 6.67 -5.81 5.75
C LEU A 31 5.27 -5.32 5.41
N LEU A 32 4.83 -4.28 6.10
CA LEU A 32 3.58 -3.56 5.84
C LEU A 32 3.88 -2.33 5.00
N MET A 33 2.95 -1.98 4.11
CA MET A 33 3.06 -0.77 3.29
C MET A 33 1.82 0.10 3.47
N PHE A 34 2.02 1.41 3.56
CA PHE A 34 0.96 2.42 3.69
C PHE A 34 1.06 3.37 2.51
N ASP A 35 0.00 3.42 1.71
CA ASP A 35 -0.10 4.08 0.42
C ASP A 35 0.91 3.58 -0.65
N CYS A 36 0.57 3.79 -1.89
CA CYS A 36 1.33 3.36 -3.05
C CYS A 36 1.36 4.49 -4.10
N GLY A 37 1.85 5.66 -3.67
CA GLY A 37 1.96 6.84 -4.51
C GLY A 37 3.06 6.72 -5.57
N PRO A 38 3.31 7.79 -6.35
CA PRO A 38 4.19 7.74 -7.52
C PRO A 38 5.56 7.12 -7.26
N ALA A 39 5.91 6.14 -8.09
CA ALA A 39 7.17 5.40 -8.05
C ALA A 39 7.44 4.64 -6.73
N ALA A 40 6.41 4.33 -5.94
CA ALA A 40 6.54 3.60 -4.68
C ALA A 40 7.26 2.26 -4.85
N THR A 41 6.94 1.50 -5.89
CA THR A 41 7.60 0.23 -6.24
C THR A 41 9.11 0.41 -6.43
N HIS A 42 9.51 1.44 -7.18
CA HIS A 42 10.92 1.74 -7.40
C HIS A 42 11.63 2.22 -6.13
N LYS A 43 10.95 3.04 -5.33
CA LYS A 43 11.48 3.56 -4.05
C LYS A 43 11.66 2.45 -3.01
N LEU A 44 10.78 1.44 -2.97
CA LEU A 44 10.99 0.22 -2.19
C LEU A 44 12.33 -0.42 -2.53
N VAL A 45 12.58 -0.68 -3.81
CA VAL A 45 13.85 -1.31 -4.25
C VAL A 45 15.05 -0.43 -3.90
N LYS A 46 14.96 0.89 -4.04
CA LYS A 46 16.03 1.83 -3.62
C LYS A 46 16.30 1.79 -2.12
N ALA A 47 15.30 1.48 -1.32
CA ALA A 47 15.45 1.30 0.13
C ALA A 47 15.96 -0.09 0.53
N GLY A 48 16.25 -0.97 -0.45
CA GLY A 48 16.68 -2.35 -0.20
C GLY A 48 15.52 -3.28 0.17
N LEU A 49 14.29 -2.86 -0.09
CA LEU A 49 13.07 -3.65 0.10
C LEU A 49 12.53 -4.08 -1.27
N TYR A 50 11.75 -5.17 -1.29
CA TYR A 50 11.19 -5.67 -2.55
C TYR A 50 9.67 -5.81 -2.46
N PRO A 51 8.94 -5.58 -3.58
CA PRO A 51 7.49 -5.73 -3.61
C PRO A 51 7.00 -7.10 -3.12
N THR A 52 7.77 -8.16 -3.37
CA THR A 52 7.45 -9.53 -2.96
C THR A 52 7.53 -9.77 -1.44
N GLN A 53 8.11 -8.84 -0.68
CA GLN A 53 8.17 -8.91 0.78
C GLN A 53 6.95 -8.26 1.45
N VAL A 54 6.17 -7.46 0.69
CA VAL A 54 4.99 -6.77 1.23
C VAL A 54 3.79 -7.71 1.18
N ASP A 55 3.31 -8.17 2.30
CA ASP A 55 2.14 -9.04 2.40
C ASP A 55 0.86 -8.29 2.78
N ASN A 56 0.98 -7.06 3.26
CA ASN A 56 -0.14 -6.21 3.64
C ASN A 56 0.08 -4.77 3.17
N LEU A 57 -0.85 -4.26 2.36
CA LEU A 57 -0.89 -2.89 1.86
C LEU A 57 -2.14 -2.21 2.40
N PHE A 58 -1.99 -1.00 2.94
CA PHE A 58 -3.06 -0.18 3.50
C PHE A 58 -3.15 1.14 2.75
N PHE A 59 -4.31 1.46 2.20
CA PHE A 59 -4.57 2.77 1.60
C PHE A 59 -5.24 3.70 2.60
N THR A 60 -4.68 4.88 2.78
CA THR A 60 -5.32 5.91 3.59
C THR A 60 -6.54 6.48 2.85
N HIS A 61 -6.42 6.75 1.58
CA HIS A 61 -7.49 7.17 0.69
C HIS A 61 -7.08 7.00 -0.79
N HIS A 62 -7.98 7.33 -1.72
CA HIS A 62 -7.78 7.04 -3.14
C HIS A 62 -7.50 8.26 -4.01
N HIS A 63 -6.85 9.31 -3.50
CA HIS A 63 -6.22 10.29 -4.38
C HIS A 63 -5.04 9.64 -5.14
N PHE A 64 -4.78 10.14 -6.36
CA PHE A 64 -3.79 9.52 -7.25
C PHE A 64 -2.37 9.52 -6.68
N ASP A 65 -1.99 10.51 -5.91
CA ASP A 65 -0.67 10.62 -5.29
C ASP A 65 -0.47 9.66 -4.11
N HIS A 66 -1.52 8.94 -3.70
CA HIS A 66 -1.50 7.86 -2.73
C HIS A 66 -1.63 6.46 -3.35
N ASN A 67 -2.04 6.35 -4.63
CA ASN A 67 -2.31 5.02 -5.22
C ASN A 67 -1.86 4.82 -6.67
N ILE A 68 -1.28 5.82 -7.36
CA ILE A 68 -1.03 5.71 -8.81
C ILE A 68 0.01 4.64 -9.19
N ASP A 69 0.91 4.26 -8.30
CA ASP A 69 1.88 3.19 -8.56
C ASP A 69 1.32 1.79 -8.21
N TYR A 70 0.10 1.71 -7.70
CA TYR A 70 -0.52 0.46 -7.29
C TYR A 70 -0.57 -0.61 -8.40
N PRO A 71 -0.97 -0.32 -9.64
CA PRO A 71 -0.92 -1.33 -10.71
C PRO A 71 0.50 -1.81 -11.01
N CYS A 72 1.50 -0.94 -10.96
CA CYS A 72 2.90 -1.31 -11.11
C CYS A 72 3.33 -2.24 -9.97
N PHE A 73 3.03 -1.88 -8.73
CA PHE A 73 3.32 -2.70 -7.55
C PHE A 73 2.69 -4.09 -7.64
N LEU A 74 1.40 -4.17 -7.97
CA LEU A 74 0.67 -5.44 -8.10
C LEU A 74 1.31 -6.37 -9.14
N LEU A 75 1.57 -5.84 -10.32
CA LEU A 75 2.11 -6.62 -11.43
C LEU A 75 3.58 -7.00 -11.21
N CYS A 76 4.40 -6.09 -10.68
CA CYS A 76 5.78 -6.40 -10.31
C CYS A 76 5.83 -7.50 -9.23
N ARG A 77 5.04 -7.35 -8.16
CA ARG A 77 4.98 -8.33 -7.09
C ARG A 77 4.58 -9.71 -7.63
N TRP A 78 3.49 -9.78 -8.37
CA TRP A 78 2.99 -11.00 -8.98
C TRP A 78 4.01 -11.64 -9.95
N ASP A 79 4.63 -10.85 -10.83
CA ASP A 79 5.59 -11.37 -11.80
C ASP A 79 6.87 -11.90 -11.14
N GLN A 80 7.31 -11.27 -10.06
CA GLN A 80 8.54 -11.65 -9.35
C GLN A 80 8.31 -12.75 -8.30
N ALA A 81 7.08 -13.13 -8.01
CA ALA A 81 6.75 -14.15 -6.99
C ALA A 81 6.90 -15.63 -7.51
N ALA A 82 7.59 -15.84 -8.62
CA ALA A 82 7.82 -17.20 -9.14
C ALA A 82 8.59 -18.06 -8.11
N GLY A 83 8.00 -19.18 -7.70
CA GLY A 83 8.58 -20.08 -6.72
C GLY A 83 8.45 -19.65 -5.25
N ILE A 84 7.82 -18.53 -4.97
CA ILE A 84 7.49 -18.06 -3.64
C ILE A 84 5.98 -17.75 -3.53
N GLY A 85 5.47 -17.60 -2.32
CA GLY A 85 4.07 -17.22 -2.09
C GLY A 85 3.73 -15.87 -2.69
N ASN A 86 2.51 -15.72 -3.17
CA ASN A 86 2.01 -14.46 -3.74
C ASN A 86 0.78 -13.93 -2.98
N ASP A 87 0.67 -14.24 -1.71
CA ASP A 87 -0.43 -13.75 -0.89
C ASP A 87 -0.22 -12.27 -0.59
N LEU A 88 -1.18 -11.45 -0.98
CA LEU A 88 -1.22 -10.01 -0.72
C LEU A 88 -2.60 -9.64 -0.21
N ASN A 89 -2.65 -9.08 0.98
CA ASN A 89 -3.84 -8.43 1.50
C ASN A 89 -3.77 -6.93 1.22
N VAL A 90 -4.89 -6.37 0.80
CA VAL A 90 -5.01 -4.94 0.52
C VAL A 90 -6.20 -4.40 1.28
N TYR A 91 -5.98 -3.40 2.09
CA TYR A 91 -6.99 -2.76 2.92
C TYR A 91 -7.07 -1.29 2.58
N GLY A 92 -8.25 -0.73 2.62
CA GLY A 92 -8.44 0.71 2.42
C GLY A 92 -9.91 1.10 2.54
N PRO A 93 -10.23 2.38 2.44
CA PRO A 93 -11.61 2.86 2.48
C PRO A 93 -12.42 2.33 1.29
N ALA A 94 -13.69 2.72 1.20
CA ALA A 94 -14.54 2.43 0.05
C ALA A 94 -13.81 2.66 -1.28
N LEU A 95 -14.09 1.84 -2.28
CA LEU A 95 -13.48 1.73 -3.60
C LEU A 95 -12.18 0.89 -3.68
N THR A 96 -11.61 0.42 -2.59
CA THR A 96 -10.38 -0.40 -2.63
C THR A 96 -10.58 -1.71 -3.41
N GLU A 97 -11.70 -2.40 -3.20
CA GLU A 97 -12.05 -3.62 -3.94
C GLU A 97 -12.30 -3.34 -5.41
N GLU A 98 -13.05 -2.28 -5.70
CA GLU A 98 -13.42 -1.88 -7.06
C GLU A 98 -12.18 -1.44 -7.87
N ILE A 99 -11.29 -0.64 -7.28
CA ILE A 99 -10.05 -0.22 -7.92
C ILE A 99 -9.17 -1.45 -8.20
N THR A 100 -8.99 -2.33 -7.23
CA THR A 100 -8.19 -3.55 -7.40
C THR A 100 -8.74 -4.42 -8.52
N SER A 101 -10.04 -4.69 -8.50
CA SER A 101 -10.71 -5.47 -9.55
C SER A 101 -10.67 -4.76 -10.92
N GLY A 102 -10.86 -3.45 -10.94
CA GLY A 102 -10.78 -2.64 -12.16
C GLY A 102 -9.38 -2.60 -12.79
N LEU A 103 -8.34 -2.73 -11.98
CA LEU A 103 -6.96 -2.76 -12.46
C LEU A 103 -6.56 -4.14 -13.01
N ILE A 104 -6.69 -5.20 -12.21
CA ILE A 104 -6.10 -6.51 -12.51
C ILE A 104 -7.09 -7.67 -12.52
N GLY A 105 -8.35 -7.44 -12.22
CA GLY A 105 -9.40 -8.45 -12.31
C GLY A 105 -9.56 -8.99 -13.74
N GLU A 106 -10.46 -9.95 -13.93
CA GLU A 106 -10.63 -10.61 -15.21
C GLU A 106 -10.92 -9.63 -16.37
N ASN A 107 -11.68 -8.58 -16.10
CA ASN A 107 -11.99 -7.50 -17.06
C ASN A 107 -11.25 -6.19 -16.73
N GLY A 108 -10.22 -6.26 -15.93
CA GLY A 108 -9.44 -5.10 -15.50
C GLY A 108 -8.55 -4.54 -16.63
N VAL A 109 -8.16 -3.29 -16.47
CA VAL A 109 -7.38 -2.54 -17.48
C VAL A 109 -6.07 -3.26 -17.86
N PHE A 110 -5.42 -3.93 -16.89
CA PHE A 110 -4.18 -4.68 -17.11
C PHE A 110 -4.38 -6.18 -17.31
N SER A 111 -5.62 -6.64 -17.56
CA SER A 111 -5.90 -8.07 -17.78
C SER A 111 -5.18 -8.63 -19.01
N ALA A 112 -4.98 -7.84 -20.05
CA ALA A 112 -4.26 -8.27 -21.25
C ALA A 112 -2.78 -8.60 -20.96
N ASP A 113 -2.11 -7.82 -20.07
CA ASP A 113 -0.72 -8.06 -19.69
C ASP A 113 -0.55 -9.40 -18.95
N TRP A 114 -1.29 -9.59 -17.85
CA TRP A 114 -1.13 -10.82 -17.07
C TRP A 114 -1.63 -12.06 -17.83
N ARG A 115 -2.68 -11.94 -18.67
CA ARG A 115 -3.14 -13.04 -19.55
C ARG A 115 -2.07 -13.46 -20.53
N ALA A 116 -1.34 -12.50 -21.13
CA ALA A 116 -0.22 -12.80 -22.00
C ALA A 116 0.88 -13.57 -21.24
N ARG A 117 1.23 -13.14 -20.03
CA ARG A 117 2.26 -13.79 -19.21
C ARG A 117 1.85 -15.19 -18.72
N VAL A 118 0.56 -15.40 -18.46
CA VAL A 118 0.02 -16.71 -18.04
C VAL A 118 0.00 -17.70 -19.20
N ASN A 119 -0.36 -17.26 -20.42
CA ASN A 119 -0.68 -18.17 -21.53
C ASN A 119 0.43 -18.33 -22.57
N HIS A 120 1.32 -17.33 -22.73
CA HIS A 120 2.34 -17.38 -23.77
C HIS A 120 3.45 -18.37 -23.42
N PRO A 121 3.82 -19.32 -24.31
CA PRO A 121 4.77 -20.42 -23.99
C PRO A 121 6.13 -19.93 -23.49
N LEU A 122 6.71 -18.87 -24.07
CA LEU A 122 8.00 -18.34 -23.60
C LEU A 122 7.88 -17.69 -22.21
N SER A 123 6.75 -17.05 -21.90
CA SER A 123 6.51 -16.49 -20.56
C SER A 123 6.37 -17.59 -19.51
N GLN A 124 5.69 -18.68 -19.84
CA GLN A 124 5.61 -19.87 -19.00
C GLN A 124 6.99 -20.50 -18.75
N GLN A 125 7.82 -20.61 -19.80
CA GLN A 125 9.18 -21.12 -19.68
C GLN A 125 10.05 -20.24 -18.75
N ILE A 126 9.96 -18.91 -18.88
CA ILE A 126 10.67 -17.97 -18.00
C ILE A 126 10.18 -18.14 -16.55
N TYR A 127 8.87 -18.26 -16.35
CA TYR A 127 8.27 -18.48 -15.02
C TYR A 127 8.79 -19.75 -14.35
N VAL A 128 8.83 -20.87 -15.10
CA VAL A 128 9.39 -22.14 -14.62
C VAL A 128 10.89 -22.02 -14.31
N ASN A 129 11.67 -21.37 -15.18
CA ASN A 129 13.09 -21.15 -14.95
C ASN A 129 13.42 -20.32 -13.69
N ARG A 130 12.44 -19.51 -13.23
CA ARG A 130 12.51 -18.74 -11.98
C ARG A 130 12.03 -19.53 -10.75
N GLY A 131 11.68 -20.80 -10.91
CA GLY A 131 11.21 -21.67 -9.83
C GLY A 131 9.67 -21.79 -9.73
N GLY A 132 8.93 -21.20 -10.65
CA GLY A 132 7.47 -21.29 -10.68
C GLY A 132 6.98 -22.67 -11.16
N THR A 133 5.78 -23.04 -10.75
CA THR A 133 5.10 -24.28 -11.13
C THR A 133 3.85 -23.97 -11.96
N LEU A 134 3.68 -24.68 -13.07
CA LEU A 134 2.50 -24.54 -13.92
C LEU A 134 1.29 -25.34 -13.36
N PRO A 135 0.04 -24.85 -13.58
CA PRO A 135 -0.30 -23.62 -14.31
C PRO A 135 0.06 -22.39 -13.51
N ARG A 136 0.54 -21.32 -14.19
CA ARG A 136 0.76 -20.03 -13.55
C ARG A 136 -0.59 -19.40 -13.17
N ILE A 137 -0.76 -19.07 -11.90
CA ILE A 137 -1.97 -18.45 -11.38
C ILE A 137 -1.98 -16.94 -11.71
N PRO A 138 -3.10 -16.39 -12.19
CA PRO A 138 -3.27 -14.94 -12.33
C PRO A 138 -3.04 -14.17 -11.03
N PRO A 139 -2.77 -12.84 -11.08
CA PRO A 139 -2.69 -12.03 -9.87
C PRO A 139 -4.04 -12.06 -9.12
N ASN A 140 -4.00 -12.31 -7.83
CA ASN A 140 -5.20 -12.45 -7.00
C ASN A 140 -4.98 -11.87 -5.60
N PRO A 141 -4.74 -10.55 -5.45
CA PRO A 141 -4.68 -9.92 -4.14
C PRO A 141 -6.05 -9.96 -3.46
N GLN A 142 -6.05 -10.06 -2.14
CA GLN A 142 -7.26 -10.07 -1.32
C GLN A 142 -7.56 -8.63 -0.89
N ALA A 143 -8.27 -7.89 -1.71
CA ALA A 143 -8.67 -6.52 -1.41
C ALA A 143 -9.93 -6.49 -0.54
N LYS A 144 -9.99 -5.56 0.42
CA LYS A 144 -11.10 -5.34 1.33
C LYS A 144 -11.35 -3.87 1.57
N ASN A 145 -12.59 -3.44 1.42
CA ASN A 145 -13.05 -2.16 1.92
C ASN A 145 -13.18 -2.23 3.45
N VAL A 146 -12.50 -1.33 4.16
CA VAL A 146 -12.49 -1.29 5.63
C VAL A 146 -12.92 0.08 6.14
N GLY A 147 -13.30 0.14 7.40
CA GLY A 147 -13.70 1.35 8.11
C GLY A 147 -13.03 1.44 9.47
N GLU A 148 -13.65 2.17 10.41
CA GLU A 148 -13.17 2.34 11.77
C GLU A 148 -13.08 1.01 12.53
N GLY A 149 -12.03 0.85 13.32
CA GLY A 149 -11.79 -0.29 14.19
C GLY A 149 -10.58 -1.10 13.79
N GLU A 150 -10.49 -2.34 14.30
CA GLU A 150 -9.41 -3.26 13.96
C GLU A 150 -9.53 -3.70 12.50
N VAL A 151 -8.43 -3.57 11.76
CA VAL A 151 -8.37 -3.86 10.32
C VAL A 151 -7.66 -5.18 10.06
N ALA A 152 -6.50 -5.36 10.67
CA ALA A 152 -5.67 -6.53 10.47
C ALA A 152 -4.71 -6.73 11.65
N ALA A 153 -4.29 -7.97 11.85
CA ALA A 153 -3.25 -8.31 12.82
C ALA A 153 -2.34 -9.39 12.26
N GLY A 154 -1.06 -9.32 12.62
CA GLY A 154 -0.07 -10.34 12.36
C GLY A 154 0.47 -10.95 13.65
N LYS A 155 1.65 -11.55 13.57
CA LYS A 155 2.24 -12.23 14.72
C LYS A 155 2.59 -11.26 15.86
N ASN A 156 3.11 -10.08 15.52
CA ASN A 156 3.62 -9.10 16.47
C ASN A 156 3.16 -7.67 16.13
N TRP A 157 2.04 -7.52 15.47
CA TRP A 157 1.47 -6.22 15.15
C TRP A 157 -0.05 -6.30 15.02
N GLN A 158 -0.69 -5.17 15.27
CA GLN A 158 -2.12 -4.95 15.06
C GLN A 158 -2.30 -3.59 14.38
N VAL A 159 -3.19 -3.51 13.40
CA VAL A 159 -3.56 -2.27 12.72
C VAL A 159 -4.99 -1.91 13.07
N THR A 160 -5.17 -0.69 13.57
CA THR A 160 -6.47 -0.07 13.84
C THR A 160 -6.64 1.15 12.94
N ALA A 161 -7.84 1.35 12.40
CA ALA A 161 -8.17 2.50 11.59
C ALA A 161 -9.15 3.43 12.30
N ALA A 162 -9.07 4.71 11.99
CA ALA A 162 -10.06 5.71 12.34
C ALA A 162 -10.36 6.61 11.13
N PRO A 163 -11.59 7.17 11.02
CA PRO A 163 -11.91 8.12 9.97
C PRO A 163 -11.02 9.36 10.06
N ALA A 164 -10.54 9.81 8.91
CA ALA A 164 -9.82 11.06 8.74
C ALA A 164 -10.70 12.05 7.97
N GLU A 165 -10.58 13.34 8.24
CA GLU A 165 -11.35 14.39 7.56
C GLU A 165 -10.51 15.01 6.44
N HIS A 166 -10.90 14.80 5.19
CA HIS A 166 -10.18 15.33 4.03
C HIS A 166 -11.14 15.89 2.97
N VAL A 167 -11.72 15.05 2.12
CA VAL A 167 -12.51 15.48 0.95
C VAL A 167 -13.90 14.84 0.91
N GLN A 168 -14.42 14.44 2.05
CA GLN A 168 -15.78 13.91 2.15
C GLN A 168 -16.83 14.92 1.62
N PRO A 169 -17.91 14.47 0.99
CA PRO A 169 -18.37 13.08 0.88
C PRO A 169 -17.85 12.36 -0.37
N TRP A 170 -16.85 12.88 -1.08
CA TRP A 170 -16.43 12.37 -2.38
C TRP A 170 -15.49 11.18 -2.30
N LEU A 171 -14.59 11.18 -1.31
CA LEU A 171 -13.73 10.05 -0.97
C LEU A 171 -13.69 9.86 0.54
N ASP A 172 -13.79 8.62 0.98
CA ASP A 172 -13.51 8.26 2.37
C ASP A 172 -12.01 8.26 2.62
N SER A 173 -11.63 8.67 3.83
CA SER A 173 -10.23 8.74 4.26
C SER A 173 -10.08 8.08 5.63
N LEU A 174 -8.98 7.35 5.81
CA LEU A 174 -8.63 6.63 7.03
C LEU A 174 -7.23 7.03 7.49
N ALA A 175 -7.06 7.15 8.79
CA ALA A 175 -5.77 7.09 9.45
C ALA A 175 -5.58 5.69 10.04
N TYR A 176 -4.34 5.21 10.10
CA TYR A 176 -4.00 3.89 10.65
C TYR A 176 -3.03 4.02 11.82
N ARG A 177 -3.29 3.26 12.87
CA ARG A 177 -2.37 3.03 13.97
C ARG A 177 -1.87 1.60 13.91
N VAL A 178 -0.56 1.42 14.02
CA VAL A 178 0.08 0.12 14.17
C VAL A 178 0.67 0.02 15.57
N ASP A 179 0.21 -0.95 16.32
CA ASP A 179 0.77 -1.29 17.62
C ASP A 179 1.67 -2.52 17.48
N THR A 180 2.89 -2.44 18.05
CA THR A 180 3.90 -3.51 18.03
C THR A 180 4.56 -3.62 19.42
N PRO A 181 5.27 -4.69 19.74
CA PRO A 181 6.04 -4.78 20.98
C PRO A 181 7.17 -3.72 21.09
N ASP A 182 7.60 -3.13 19.98
CA ASP A 182 8.64 -2.10 19.97
C ASP A 182 8.10 -0.68 20.10
N GLY A 183 6.78 -0.49 20.06
CA GLY A 183 6.08 0.80 20.11
C GLY A 183 4.97 0.91 19.08
N SER A 184 4.34 2.07 19.04
CA SER A 184 3.18 2.36 18.18
C SER A 184 3.48 3.50 17.22
N VAL A 185 2.93 3.38 16.00
CA VAL A 185 3.07 4.42 14.97
C VAL A 185 1.72 4.71 14.31
N VAL A 186 1.43 5.98 14.05
CA VAL A 186 0.24 6.43 13.34
C VAL A 186 0.61 7.01 11.98
N PHE A 187 -0.08 6.56 10.94
CA PHE A 187 -0.03 7.10 9.58
C PHE A 187 -1.36 7.83 9.34
N THR A 188 -1.31 9.15 9.26
CA THR A 188 -2.56 9.93 9.19
C THR A 188 -3.17 9.97 7.79
N GLY A 189 -2.35 9.74 6.75
CA GLY A 189 -2.73 10.17 5.41
C GLY A 189 -3.00 11.67 5.37
N ASP A 190 -3.79 12.09 4.40
CA ASP A 190 -4.23 13.48 4.28
C ASP A 190 -5.45 13.71 5.18
N THR A 191 -5.35 14.65 6.09
CA THR A 191 -6.44 14.97 7.03
C THR A 191 -6.36 16.40 7.53
N GLN A 192 -7.51 17.01 7.73
CA GLN A 192 -7.63 18.16 8.62
C GLN A 192 -7.51 17.69 10.07
N PRO A 193 -7.23 18.60 11.02
CA PRO A 193 -7.31 18.25 12.43
C PRO A 193 -8.72 17.78 12.80
N CYS A 194 -8.85 16.51 13.23
CA CYS A 194 -10.12 15.93 13.62
C CYS A 194 -9.99 15.05 14.87
N GLN A 195 -11.10 14.92 15.61
CA GLN A 195 -11.09 14.24 16.91
C GLN A 195 -10.82 12.74 16.81
N SER A 196 -11.24 12.09 15.71
CA SER A 196 -10.99 10.66 15.45
C SER A 196 -9.51 10.35 15.36
N VAL A 197 -8.75 11.15 14.59
CA VAL A 197 -7.29 11.00 14.45
C VAL A 197 -6.57 11.36 15.75
N VAL A 198 -7.01 12.41 16.48
CA VAL A 198 -6.47 12.73 17.80
C VAL A 198 -6.66 11.57 18.79
N ASN A 199 -7.82 10.93 18.78
CA ASN A 199 -8.09 9.79 19.64
C ASN A 199 -7.25 8.56 19.23
N LEU A 200 -7.12 8.28 17.94
CA LEU A 200 -6.30 7.20 17.41
C LEU A 200 -4.82 7.38 17.78
N ALA A 201 -4.32 8.61 17.71
CA ALA A 201 -2.92 8.95 17.99
C ALA A 201 -2.61 9.12 19.48
N ARG A 202 -3.60 8.97 20.38
CA ARG A 202 -3.38 9.13 21.83
C ARG A 202 -2.35 8.12 22.31
N ASP A 203 -1.34 8.62 23.03
CA ASP A 203 -0.25 7.83 23.59
C ASP A 203 0.53 6.99 22.54
N ALA A 204 0.47 7.38 21.27
CA ALA A 204 1.34 6.78 20.24
C ALA A 204 2.77 7.29 20.38
N ASP A 205 3.74 6.40 20.13
CA ASP A 205 5.17 6.73 20.23
C ASP A 205 5.63 7.59 19.05
N MET A 206 4.99 7.42 17.87
CA MET A 206 5.31 8.17 16.66
C MET A 206 4.06 8.44 15.81
N MET A 207 4.06 9.57 15.14
CA MET A 207 3.04 9.91 14.14
C MET A 207 3.72 10.46 12.87
N LEU A 208 3.41 9.85 11.72
CA LEU A 208 3.70 10.41 10.41
C LEU A 208 2.46 11.18 9.97
N CYS A 209 2.58 12.49 10.02
CA CYS A 209 1.48 13.41 9.74
C CYS A 209 1.79 14.21 8.48
N MET A 210 0.78 14.40 7.64
CA MET A 210 0.86 15.36 6.55
C MET A 210 1.02 16.75 7.15
N CYS A 211 1.93 17.53 6.57
CA CYS A 211 2.14 18.92 6.91
C CYS A 211 2.04 19.76 5.64
N TRP A 212 1.08 20.62 5.60
CA TRP A 212 0.88 21.58 4.52
C TRP A 212 1.27 22.97 5.03
N ASP A 213 2.30 23.54 4.44
CA ASP A 213 2.65 24.97 4.64
C ASP A 213 2.15 25.77 3.44
N ASP A 214 1.08 26.52 3.64
CA ASP A 214 0.41 27.30 2.61
C ASP A 214 0.96 28.71 2.45
N GLN A 215 1.87 29.15 3.31
CA GLN A 215 2.32 30.54 3.34
C GLN A 215 3.47 30.87 2.37
N GLU A 216 4.20 29.90 1.88
CA GLU A 216 5.37 30.16 1.01
C GLU A 216 5.26 29.55 -0.41
N VAL A 217 4.21 28.82 -0.74
CA VAL A 217 4.15 28.01 -1.98
C VAL A 217 2.98 28.38 -2.90
N MET A 218 2.17 29.34 -2.55
CA MET A 218 1.11 29.84 -3.43
C MET A 218 1.39 31.24 -3.99
#